data_14798baa71964dbbc7ae0e10774af38b
#
_entry.id   14798baa71964dbbc7ae0e10774af38b
#
_cell.length_a   1.000
_cell.length_b   1.000
_cell.length_c   1.000
_cell.angle_alpha   90.00
_cell.angle_beta   90.00
_cell.angle_gamma   90.00
#
_symmetry.space_group_name_H-M   'P 1'
#
loop_
_entity.id
_entity.type
_entity.pdbx_description
1 polymer ?
#
loop_
_entity_poly.entity_id
_entity_poly.type
_entity_poly.pdbx_seq_one_letter_code
_entity_poly.pdbx_strand_id
1 'polypeptide(L)'
;MNTTLRMRLLRPLLSVCLLGVLRLPAEAQTTDPLLGSMIQAAKTMKTDTIAKAVIEPCLYRVYYSIEYHPVAKTPSPSHEWIQLLQVGEATQRYLDYGSWQADSILDHGVKAGLRPEDFIPAYYSAGKRSLSGNHLLFRQAEGKVEGFDRILKDHFTYEEPIPHQQWELVPGDSVIAGYTCHRAQTHYRGRDYTAWYTEEIPLSYGPYKFRGLPGLIACIYDRDRDYVFSLQGFERAPAEEMIYRKERVYFKTTRERLQEANRRYMANPGGYSSPQIAVQGKKPVRPPKPYNPIELE
;
A
#
# COMPACT_ATOMS: atom_id res chain seq x y z
N MET A 1 -17.63 25.46 21.79
CA MET A 1 -18.76 24.56 21.49
C MET A 1 -18.15 23.21 21.15
N ASN A 2 -18.24 22.25 22.07
CA ASN A 2 -17.65 20.93 21.92
C ASN A 2 -18.52 20.07 21.02
N THR A 3 -18.12 19.90 19.77
CA THR A 3 -18.74 18.94 18.87
C THR A 3 -18.06 17.58 19.09
N THR A 4 -18.66 16.79 19.96
CA THR A 4 -18.26 15.39 20.16
C THR A 4 -18.54 14.62 18.88
N LEU A 5 -17.47 14.30 18.16
CA LEU A 5 -17.48 13.45 16.97
C LEU A 5 -18.03 12.07 17.38
N ARG A 6 -19.27 11.77 17.04
CA ARG A 6 -19.87 10.45 17.26
C ARG A 6 -19.19 9.46 16.30
N MET A 7 -18.16 8.79 16.80
CA MET A 7 -17.57 7.63 16.14
C MET A 7 -18.63 6.52 16.03
N ARG A 8 -19.22 6.36 14.86
CA ARG A 8 -19.92 5.13 14.51
C ARG A 8 -18.86 4.08 14.21
N LEU A 9 -18.60 3.25 15.20
CA LEU A 9 -17.78 2.06 15.03
C LEU A 9 -18.46 1.14 14.00
N LEU A 10 -17.97 1.12 12.78
CA LEU A 10 -18.19 -0.03 11.91
C LEU A 10 -17.66 -1.27 12.63
N ARG A 11 -18.42 -2.36 12.56
CA ARG A 11 -18.03 -3.66 13.13
C ARG A 11 -16.57 -3.91 12.81
N PRO A 12 -15.71 -4.22 13.80
CA PRO A 12 -14.32 -4.45 13.56
C PRO A 12 -14.20 -5.67 12.64
N LEU A 13 -13.77 -5.44 11.40
CA LEU A 13 -13.09 -6.46 10.64
C LEU A 13 -11.84 -6.79 11.45
N LEU A 14 -11.99 -7.84 12.30
CA LEU A 14 -10.94 -8.44 13.10
C LEU A 14 -9.84 -7.44 13.53
N SER A 15 -10.15 -6.65 14.55
CA SER A 15 -9.13 -6.14 15.44
C SER A 15 -8.44 -7.36 16.04
N VAL A 16 -7.43 -7.86 15.35
CA VAL A 16 -6.48 -8.76 15.98
C VAL A 16 -5.73 -7.88 16.97
N CYS A 17 -6.35 -7.74 18.16
CA CYS A 17 -5.60 -7.33 19.34
C CYS A 17 -4.33 -8.18 19.37
N LEU A 18 -3.19 -7.53 19.26
CA LEU A 18 -1.85 -8.12 19.43
C LEU A 18 -1.58 -8.45 20.91
N LEU A 19 -2.57 -9.03 21.61
CA LEU A 19 -2.45 -9.54 22.99
C LEU A 19 -3.16 -10.89 23.08
N GLY A 20 -2.75 -11.79 22.25
CA GLY A 20 -3.05 -13.20 22.37
C GLY A 20 -1.96 -13.95 21.65
N VAL A 21 -1.03 -14.52 22.40
CA VAL A 21 -0.20 -15.61 21.91
C VAL A 21 -1.17 -16.72 21.50
N LEU A 22 -1.65 -16.67 20.25
CA LEU A 22 -2.29 -17.81 19.62
C LEU A 22 -1.23 -18.91 19.56
N ARG A 23 -1.24 -19.77 20.59
CA ARG A 23 -0.66 -21.10 20.48
C ARG A 23 -1.42 -21.80 19.37
N LEU A 24 -0.93 -21.68 18.14
CA LEU A 24 -1.34 -22.57 17.07
C LEU A 24 -1.03 -24.01 17.54
N PRO A 25 -1.99 -24.94 17.39
CA PRO A 25 -1.70 -26.33 17.70
C PRO A 25 -0.49 -26.77 16.87
N ALA A 26 0.42 -27.50 17.49
CA ALA A 26 1.72 -27.94 16.95
C ALA A 26 1.63 -28.89 15.74
N GLU A 27 0.46 -29.07 15.14
CA GLU A 27 0.22 -30.04 14.06
C GLU A 27 -0.35 -29.44 12.76
N ALA A 28 -0.29 -28.11 12.56
CA ALA A 28 -0.45 -27.61 11.20
C ALA A 28 0.82 -27.93 10.41
N GLN A 29 0.93 -29.15 9.89
CA GLN A 29 1.91 -29.50 8.86
C GLN A 29 1.70 -28.53 7.70
N THR A 30 2.58 -27.55 7.59
CA THR A 30 2.54 -26.56 6.53
C THR A 30 2.83 -27.27 5.21
N THR A 31 1.80 -27.39 4.38
CA THR A 31 1.88 -27.97 3.03
C THR A 31 2.64 -27.06 2.04
N ASP A 32 3.19 -25.95 2.50
CA ASP A 32 3.99 -25.02 1.70
C ASP A 32 5.50 -25.33 1.90
N PRO A 33 6.16 -25.98 0.93
CA PRO A 33 7.58 -26.34 1.01
C PRO A 33 8.49 -25.11 1.20
N LEU A 34 8.08 -23.96 0.67
CA LEU A 34 8.83 -22.70 0.79
C LEU A 34 8.81 -22.21 2.25
N LEU A 35 7.66 -22.27 2.90
CA LEU A 35 7.55 -21.89 4.31
C LEU A 35 8.39 -22.81 5.20
N GLY A 36 8.37 -24.11 4.96
CA GLY A 36 9.21 -25.08 5.69
C GLY A 36 10.70 -24.78 5.55
N SER A 37 11.16 -24.49 4.34
CA SER A 37 12.56 -24.13 4.08
C SER A 37 12.95 -22.79 4.72
N MET A 38 12.04 -21.81 4.73
CA MET A 38 12.27 -20.51 5.39
C MET A 38 12.36 -20.66 6.91
N ILE A 39 11.50 -21.46 7.55
CA ILE A 39 11.56 -21.74 8.99
C ILE A 39 12.89 -22.42 9.34
N GLN A 40 13.33 -23.38 8.54
CA GLN A 40 14.60 -24.05 8.78
C GLN A 40 15.78 -23.09 8.64
N ALA A 41 15.78 -22.23 7.63
CA ALA A 41 16.80 -21.20 7.45
C ALA A 41 16.76 -20.17 8.60
N ALA A 42 15.58 -19.82 9.10
CA ALA A 42 15.40 -18.86 10.18
C ALA A 42 16.07 -19.28 11.49
N LYS A 43 16.19 -20.58 11.77
CA LYS A 43 16.86 -21.07 12.99
C LYS A 43 18.31 -20.64 13.14
N THR A 44 18.97 -20.33 12.04
CA THR A 44 20.37 -19.89 12.00
C THR A 44 20.56 -18.42 11.64
N MET A 45 19.47 -17.72 11.30
CA MET A 45 19.52 -16.31 10.92
C MET A 45 19.64 -15.40 12.13
N LYS A 46 20.51 -14.41 12.03
CA LYS A 46 20.41 -13.21 12.86
C LYS A 46 19.34 -12.32 12.26
N THR A 47 18.28 -12.09 13.00
CA THR A 47 17.23 -11.15 12.61
C THR A 47 17.47 -9.80 13.29
N ASP A 48 17.16 -8.72 12.58
CA ASP A 48 17.22 -7.37 13.09
C ASP A 48 15.92 -6.65 12.71
N THR A 49 15.64 -5.55 13.38
CA THR A 49 14.53 -4.67 13.04
C THR A 49 14.75 -4.06 11.66
N ILE A 50 13.66 -3.60 11.05
CA ILE A 50 13.78 -2.88 9.78
C ILE A 50 14.48 -1.55 10.02
N ALA A 51 15.58 -1.33 9.30
CA ALA A 51 16.25 -0.04 9.29
C ALA A 51 15.30 1.02 8.72
N LYS A 52 15.00 2.06 9.51
CA LYS A 52 14.02 3.10 9.18
C LYS A 52 14.31 4.42 9.84
N ALA A 53 14.14 5.50 9.07
CA ALA A 53 14.08 6.85 9.59
C ALA A 53 12.65 7.13 10.05
N VAL A 54 12.47 7.32 11.35
CA VAL A 54 11.18 7.73 11.96
C VAL A 54 10.94 9.20 11.63
N ILE A 55 9.70 9.56 11.29
CA ILE A 55 9.35 10.92 10.87
C ILE A 55 8.48 11.58 11.93
N GLU A 56 7.27 11.05 12.17
CA GLU A 56 6.32 11.61 13.14
C GLU A 56 5.33 10.56 13.62
N PRO A 57 4.54 10.83 14.68
CA PRO A 57 3.45 9.95 15.10
C PRO A 57 2.38 9.80 14.01
N CYS A 58 1.85 8.58 13.87
CA CYS A 58 0.65 8.32 13.09
C CYS A 58 -0.58 8.68 13.93
N LEU A 59 -1.45 9.55 13.41
CA LEU A 59 -2.68 9.95 14.09
C LEU A 59 -3.86 9.08 13.70
N TYR A 60 -3.98 8.76 12.40
CA TYR A 60 -5.09 7.98 11.86
C TYR A 60 -4.60 6.95 10.85
N ARG A 61 -5.36 5.87 10.76
CA ARG A 61 -5.26 4.85 9.72
C ARG A 61 -6.52 4.83 8.89
N VAL A 62 -6.35 4.78 7.59
CA VAL A 62 -7.45 4.60 6.62
C VAL A 62 -7.12 3.38 5.77
N TYR A 63 -8.05 2.45 5.71
CA TYR A 63 -7.89 1.20 4.95
C TYR A 63 -8.74 1.27 3.69
N TYR A 64 -8.13 0.95 2.55
CA TYR A 64 -8.80 0.87 1.27
C TYR A 64 -8.63 -0.52 0.67
N SER A 65 -9.71 -1.15 0.21
CA SER A 65 -9.57 -2.21 -0.78
C SER A 65 -9.29 -1.60 -2.14
N ILE A 66 -8.45 -2.27 -2.90
CA ILE A 66 -8.26 -2.00 -4.32
C ILE A 66 -8.76 -3.21 -5.08
N GLU A 67 -9.62 -2.98 -6.06
CA GLU A 67 -9.88 -3.91 -7.15
C GLU A 67 -9.17 -3.39 -8.40
N TYR A 68 -8.37 -4.24 -9.02
CA TYR A 68 -7.53 -3.90 -10.16
C TYR A 68 -7.66 -4.92 -11.29
N HIS A 69 -7.88 -4.44 -12.49
CA HIS A 69 -7.91 -5.24 -13.70
C HIS A 69 -6.59 -5.09 -14.48
N PRO A 70 -5.76 -6.15 -14.55
CA PRO A 70 -4.44 -6.05 -15.19
C PRO A 70 -4.49 -5.89 -16.71
N VAL A 71 -5.62 -6.26 -17.32
CA VAL A 71 -5.91 -6.01 -18.74
C VAL A 71 -6.98 -4.94 -18.83
N ALA A 72 -6.59 -3.79 -19.37
CA ALA A 72 -7.47 -2.61 -19.45
C ALA A 72 -8.75 -2.91 -20.25
N LYS A 73 -9.87 -2.35 -19.78
CA LYS A 73 -11.17 -2.36 -20.46
C LYS A 73 -11.72 -3.76 -20.79
N THR A 74 -11.32 -4.76 -20.02
CA THR A 74 -11.79 -6.14 -20.22
C THR A 74 -12.31 -6.72 -18.91
N PRO A 75 -13.33 -7.60 -18.94
CA PRO A 75 -13.76 -8.34 -17.77
C PRO A 75 -12.76 -9.46 -17.42
N SER A 76 -11.48 -9.09 -17.29
CA SER A 76 -10.43 -10.01 -16.84
C SER A 76 -10.58 -10.28 -15.35
N PRO A 77 -10.03 -11.39 -14.82
CA PRO A 77 -9.98 -11.59 -13.39
C PRO A 77 -9.34 -10.38 -12.70
N SER A 78 -10.01 -9.86 -11.69
CA SER A 78 -9.47 -8.77 -10.87
C SER A 78 -8.49 -9.29 -9.82
N HIS A 79 -7.61 -8.43 -9.38
CA HIS A 79 -6.81 -8.64 -8.18
C HIS A 79 -7.31 -7.70 -7.09
N GLU A 80 -7.47 -8.24 -5.89
CA GLU A 80 -7.88 -7.46 -4.73
C GLU A 80 -6.83 -7.51 -3.63
N TRP A 81 -6.57 -6.35 -3.01
CA TRP A 81 -5.73 -6.26 -1.81
C TRP A 81 -6.07 -5.01 -1.00
N ILE A 82 -5.52 -4.94 0.20
CA ILE A 82 -5.74 -3.80 1.09
C ILE A 82 -4.54 -2.87 1.05
N GLN A 83 -4.81 -1.59 0.98
CA GLN A 83 -3.85 -0.50 1.15
C GLN A 83 -4.13 0.24 2.45
N LEU A 84 -3.08 0.75 3.05
CA LEU A 84 -3.11 1.55 4.26
C LEU A 84 -2.66 2.98 3.94
N LEU A 85 -3.47 3.96 4.33
CA LEU A 85 -3.07 5.35 4.43
C LEU A 85 -2.87 5.69 5.90
N GLN A 86 -1.63 5.93 6.29
CA GLN A 86 -1.25 6.50 7.58
C GLN A 86 -1.28 8.02 7.46
N VAL A 87 -1.93 8.69 8.39
CA VAL A 87 -2.07 10.15 8.43
C VAL A 87 -1.42 10.66 9.70
N GLY A 88 -0.37 11.46 9.57
CA GLY A 88 0.26 12.25 10.62
C GLY A 88 -0.19 13.71 10.57
N GLU A 89 0.51 14.59 11.27
CA GLU A 89 0.23 16.02 11.27
C GLU A 89 0.67 16.68 9.95
N ALA A 90 1.88 16.41 9.52
CA ALA A 90 2.50 16.99 8.31
C ALA A 90 2.83 15.97 7.21
N THR A 91 2.70 14.68 7.52
CA THR A 91 3.11 13.60 6.62
C THR A 91 1.97 12.60 6.44
N GLN A 92 1.78 12.12 5.20
CA GLN A 92 0.94 10.95 4.94
C GLN A 92 1.78 9.88 4.28
N ARG A 93 1.50 8.63 4.61
CA ARG A 93 2.16 7.47 3.99
C ARG A 93 1.12 6.49 3.48
N TYR A 94 1.13 6.23 2.18
CA TYR A 94 0.25 5.28 1.52
C TYR A 94 1.05 4.06 1.08
N LEU A 95 0.63 2.86 1.49
CA LEU A 95 1.38 1.64 1.23
C LEU A 95 0.49 0.39 1.27
N ASP A 96 1.03 -0.71 0.76
CA ASP A 96 0.41 -2.03 0.84
C ASP A 96 0.32 -2.51 2.30
N TYR A 97 -0.90 -2.89 2.75
CA TYR A 97 -1.16 -3.29 4.12
C TYR A 97 -0.44 -4.59 4.51
N GLY A 98 -0.33 -5.55 3.58
CA GLY A 98 0.43 -6.79 3.82
C GLY A 98 1.91 -6.52 4.05
N SER A 99 2.49 -5.59 3.30
CA SER A 99 3.86 -5.11 3.53
C SER A 99 4.03 -4.44 4.89
N TRP A 100 3.08 -3.58 5.29
CA TRP A 100 3.10 -2.94 6.60
C TRP A 100 2.98 -3.95 7.74
N GLN A 101 2.08 -4.94 7.61
CA GLN A 101 1.93 -6.02 8.59
C GLN A 101 3.21 -6.84 8.72
N ALA A 102 3.85 -7.20 7.60
CA ALA A 102 5.10 -7.94 7.63
C ALA A 102 6.20 -7.16 8.38
N ASP A 103 6.35 -5.86 8.09
CA ASP A 103 7.29 -5.00 8.81
C ASP A 103 7.01 -4.98 10.32
N SER A 104 5.75 -4.85 10.70
CA SER A 104 5.33 -4.79 12.11
C SER A 104 5.59 -6.11 12.84
N ILE A 105 5.33 -7.24 12.19
CA ILE A 105 5.59 -8.58 12.75
C ILE A 105 7.10 -8.77 12.99
N LEU A 106 7.92 -8.41 12.00
CA LEU A 106 9.38 -8.51 12.12
C LEU A 106 9.90 -7.65 13.27
N ASP A 107 9.53 -6.35 13.30
CA ASP A 107 9.96 -5.42 14.34
C ASP A 107 9.51 -5.88 15.73
N HIS A 108 8.28 -6.35 15.87
CA HIS A 108 7.77 -6.86 17.13
C HIS A 108 8.50 -8.12 17.57
N GLY A 109 8.67 -9.08 16.69
CA GLY A 109 9.37 -10.35 17.00
C GLY A 109 10.80 -10.10 17.49
N VAL A 110 11.54 -9.23 16.80
CA VAL A 110 12.92 -8.89 17.18
C VAL A 110 12.95 -8.13 18.50
N LYS A 111 12.13 -7.09 18.69
CA LYS A 111 12.07 -6.30 19.93
C LYS A 111 11.64 -7.10 21.15
N ALA A 112 10.76 -8.08 20.96
CA ALA A 112 10.32 -8.98 22.01
C ALA A 112 11.29 -10.14 22.28
N GLY A 113 12.41 -10.23 21.53
CA GLY A 113 13.39 -11.30 21.67
C GLY A 113 12.85 -12.68 21.31
N LEU A 114 11.82 -12.73 20.43
CA LEU A 114 11.26 -14.01 19.97
C LEU A 114 12.25 -14.72 19.06
N ARG A 115 12.19 -16.06 19.06
CA ARG A 115 12.98 -16.84 18.10
C ARG A 115 12.40 -16.64 16.69
N PRO A 116 13.24 -16.55 15.66
CA PRO A 116 12.75 -16.29 14.28
C PRO A 116 11.68 -17.28 13.81
N GLU A 117 11.79 -18.55 14.19
CA GLU A 117 10.80 -19.56 13.85
C GLU A 117 9.41 -19.31 14.45
N ASP A 118 9.29 -18.50 15.50
CA ASP A 118 8.01 -18.19 16.16
C ASP A 118 7.22 -17.10 15.42
N PHE A 119 7.88 -16.22 14.64
CA PHE A 119 7.20 -15.15 13.91
C PHE A 119 7.35 -15.22 12.37
N ILE A 120 8.30 -15.95 11.83
CA ILE A 120 8.50 -16.10 10.37
C ILE A 120 7.25 -16.60 9.65
N PRO A 121 6.45 -17.56 10.15
CA PRO A 121 5.22 -17.97 9.48
C PRO A 121 4.23 -16.83 9.30
N ALA A 122 4.04 -15.99 10.32
CA ALA A 122 3.15 -14.84 10.27
C ALA A 122 3.71 -13.74 9.35
N TYR A 123 5.01 -13.46 9.42
CA TYR A 123 5.72 -12.55 8.52
C TYR A 123 5.54 -12.95 7.05
N TYR A 124 5.76 -14.21 6.73
CA TYR A 124 5.61 -14.74 5.38
C TYR A 124 4.16 -14.67 4.89
N SER A 125 3.21 -15.04 5.75
CA SER A 125 1.78 -14.96 5.42
C SER A 125 1.33 -13.52 5.14
N ALA A 126 1.82 -12.54 5.91
CA ALA A 126 1.55 -11.13 5.65
C ALA A 126 2.18 -10.67 4.32
N GLY A 127 3.43 -11.05 4.07
CA GLY A 127 4.12 -10.72 2.82
C GLY A 127 3.46 -11.32 1.57
N LYS A 128 2.89 -12.52 1.67
CA LYS A 128 2.12 -13.12 0.56
C LYS A 128 0.87 -12.35 0.17
N ARG A 129 0.26 -11.61 1.10
CA ARG A 129 -0.89 -10.75 0.83
C ARG A 129 -0.52 -9.42 0.18
N SER A 130 0.78 -9.09 0.16
CA SER A 130 1.27 -7.88 -0.49
C SER A 130 1.35 -8.07 -2.00
N LEU A 131 0.51 -7.36 -2.74
CA LEU A 131 0.47 -7.39 -4.20
C LEU A 131 1.12 -6.18 -4.84
N SER A 132 1.37 -5.12 -4.06
CA SER A 132 1.96 -3.88 -4.55
C SER A 132 3.29 -3.57 -3.86
N GLY A 133 4.33 -3.31 -4.64
CA GLY A 133 5.60 -2.75 -4.17
C GLY A 133 5.56 -1.23 -3.98
N ASN A 134 4.52 -0.60 -4.52
CA ASN A 134 4.40 0.85 -4.54
C ASN A 134 4.02 1.40 -3.18
N HIS A 135 4.73 2.41 -2.73
CA HIS A 135 4.29 3.23 -1.62
C HIS A 135 4.64 4.70 -1.86
N LEU A 136 3.92 5.58 -1.19
CA LEU A 136 4.04 7.02 -1.32
C LEU A 136 4.24 7.64 0.06
N LEU A 137 5.11 8.63 0.13
CA LEU A 137 5.35 9.42 1.32
C LEU A 137 5.16 10.91 0.96
N PHE A 138 4.09 11.50 1.46
CA PHE A 138 3.75 12.91 1.23
C PHE A 138 4.35 13.75 2.35
N ARG A 139 5.15 14.74 2.00
CA ARG A 139 5.72 15.75 2.91
C ARG A 139 5.07 17.09 2.62
N GLN A 140 4.04 17.44 3.41
CA GLN A 140 3.22 18.64 3.15
C GLN A 140 4.05 19.92 3.20
N ALA A 141 4.93 20.05 4.20
CA ALA A 141 5.77 21.23 4.35
C ALA A 141 6.71 21.46 3.15
N GLU A 142 7.10 20.40 2.45
CA GLU A 142 7.96 20.49 1.27
C GLU A 142 7.16 20.58 -0.03
N GLY A 143 5.83 20.37 0.01
CA GLY A 143 4.99 20.28 -1.18
C GLY A 143 5.33 19.10 -2.09
N LYS A 144 5.95 18.04 -1.56
CA LYS A 144 6.47 16.92 -2.32
C LYS A 144 5.88 15.58 -1.90
N VAL A 145 5.77 14.68 -2.86
CA VAL A 145 5.57 13.25 -2.64
C VAL A 145 6.78 12.47 -3.14
N GLU A 146 7.30 11.61 -2.29
CA GLU A 146 8.31 10.62 -2.63
C GLU A 146 7.61 9.30 -2.94
N GLY A 147 7.75 8.83 -4.18
CA GLY A 147 7.23 7.55 -4.63
C GLY A 147 8.32 6.48 -4.61
N PHE A 148 7.92 5.27 -4.23
CA PHE A 148 8.79 4.10 -4.18
C PHE A 148 8.18 2.95 -4.94
N ASP A 149 9.00 2.20 -5.63
CA ASP A 149 8.58 0.99 -6.35
C ASP A 149 9.72 -0.03 -6.39
N ARG A 150 9.39 -1.24 -6.83
CA ARG A 150 10.33 -2.35 -6.90
C ARG A 150 10.15 -3.13 -8.20
N ILE A 151 11.26 -3.31 -8.91
CA ILE A 151 11.34 -4.25 -10.04
C ILE A 151 12.25 -5.40 -9.60
N LEU A 152 11.66 -6.56 -9.36
CA LEU A 152 12.34 -7.73 -8.76
C LEU A 152 12.97 -7.37 -7.39
N LYS A 153 14.29 -7.31 -7.32
CA LYS A 153 15.06 -6.98 -6.10
C LYS A 153 15.53 -5.52 -6.04
N ASP A 154 15.41 -4.80 -7.15
CA ASP A 154 15.88 -3.42 -7.24
C ASP A 154 14.80 -2.46 -6.75
N HIS A 155 15.14 -1.61 -5.80
CA HIS A 155 14.26 -0.61 -5.23
C HIS A 155 14.54 0.75 -5.85
N PHE A 156 13.49 1.41 -6.29
CA PHE A 156 13.55 2.72 -6.93
C PHE A 156 12.83 3.76 -6.09
N THR A 157 13.27 5.01 -6.21
CA THR A 157 12.56 6.15 -5.66
C THR A 157 12.58 7.34 -6.61
N TYR A 158 11.51 8.11 -6.60
CA TYR A 158 11.38 9.38 -7.32
C TYR A 158 10.68 10.41 -6.44
N GLU A 159 10.90 11.67 -6.73
CA GLU A 159 10.16 12.77 -6.12
C GLU A 159 9.40 13.55 -7.18
N GLU A 160 8.20 14.00 -6.84
CA GLU A 160 7.41 14.93 -7.65
C GLU A 160 6.66 15.90 -6.73
N PRO A 161 6.18 17.05 -7.25
CA PRO A 161 5.26 17.90 -6.50
C PRO A 161 4.01 17.12 -6.08
N ILE A 162 3.44 17.43 -4.90
CA ILE A 162 2.15 16.85 -4.49
C ILE A 162 1.12 17.21 -5.55
N PRO A 163 0.47 16.24 -6.19
CA PRO A 163 -0.51 16.53 -7.22
C PRO A 163 -1.77 17.16 -6.62
N HIS A 164 -2.30 18.11 -7.38
CA HIS A 164 -3.58 18.78 -7.10
C HIS A 164 -4.56 18.43 -8.21
N GLN A 165 -5.57 17.61 -7.88
CA GLN A 165 -6.65 17.31 -8.82
C GLN A 165 -7.60 18.50 -8.93
N GLN A 166 -8.04 18.80 -10.16
CA GLN A 166 -9.14 19.73 -10.41
C GLN A 166 -10.45 18.95 -10.31
N TRP A 167 -11.13 19.12 -9.17
CA TRP A 167 -12.38 18.43 -8.90
C TRP A 167 -13.58 19.24 -9.38
N GLU A 168 -14.48 18.60 -10.11
CA GLU A 168 -15.82 19.06 -10.40
C GLU A 168 -16.79 18.37 -9.43
N LEU A 169 -17.46 19.17 -8.60
CA LEU A 169 -18.51 18.66 -7.73
C LEU A 169 -19.77 18.45 -8.55
N VAL A 170 -20.30 17.26 -8.59
CA VAL A 170 -21.46 16.90 -9.40
C VAL A 170 -22.60 16.39 -8.53
N PRO A 171 -23.88 16.64 -8.89
CA PRO A 171 -25.01 16.15 -8.10
C PRO A 171 -24.98 14.65 -7.90
N GLY A 172 -25.37 14.21 -6.71
CA GLY A 172 -25.53 12.81 -6.33
C GLY A 172 -25.01 12.54 -4.93
N ASP A 173 -25.82 11.85 -4.15
CA ASP A 173 -25.50 11.40 -2.80
C ASP A 173 -25.56 9.88 -2.75
N SER A 174 -24.77 9.29 -1.86
CA SER A 174 -24.74 7.85 -1.63
C SER A 174 -24.33 7.56 -0.20
N VAL A 175 -24.58 6.36 0.30
CA VAL A 175 -24.04 5.89 1.56
C VAL A 175 -22.98 4.84 1.29
N ILE A 176 -21.72 5.14 1.64
CA ILE A 176 -20.57 4.26 1.42
C ILE A 176 -19.87 4.04 2.76
N ALA A 177 -19.63 2.79 3.10
CA ALA A 177 -19.04 2.40 4.39
C ALA A 177 -19.75 3.03 5.61
N GLY A 178 -21.06 3.32 5.49
CA GLY A 178 -21.88 3.92 6.55
C GLY A 178 -21.81 5.45 6.66
N TYR A 179 -21.08 6.11 5.74
CA TYR A 179 -20.96 7.57 5.66
C TYR A 179 -21.81 8.12 4.51
N THR A 180 -22.42 9.29 4.74
CA THR A 180 -23.03 10.06 3.66
C THR A 180 -21.93 10.63 2.77
N CYS A 181 -22.00 10.35 1.48
CA CYS A 181 -20.98 10.74 0.51
C CYS A 181 -21.57 11.56 -0.63
N HIS A 182 -20.83 12.57 -1.05
CA HIS A 182 -21.10 13.43 -2.18
C HIS A 182 -20.20 13.04 -3.36
N ARG A 183 -20.65 13.30 -4.57
CA ARG A 183 -19.97 12.90 -5.79
C ARG A 183 -19.11 14.02 -6.37
N ALA A 184 -17.91 13.66 -6.83
CA ALA A 184 -17.02 14.54 -7.57
C ALA A 184 -16.37 13.80 -8.75
N GLN A 185 -15.91 14.55 -9.76
CA GLN A 185 -15.23 14.01 -10.93
C GLN A 185 -13.93 14.78 -11.19
N THR A 186 -12.97 14.11 -11.80
CA THR A 186 -11.71 14.71 -12.23
C THR A 186 -11.09 13.92 -13.38
N HIS A 187 -10.31 14.62 -14.21
CA HIS A 187 -9.35 13.99 -15.11
C HIS A 187 -7.97 14.02 -14.45
N TYR A 188 -7.32 12.86 -14.35
CA TYR A 188 -6.00 12.78 -13.75
C TYR A 188 -5.14 11.73 -14.43
N ARG A 189 -3.96 12.13 -14.92
CA ARG A 189 -2.95 11.24 -15.52
C ARG A 189 -3.52 10.29 -16.57
N GLY A 190 -4.31 10.85 -17.53
CA GLY A 190 -4.86 10.12 -18.68
C GLY A 190 -6.08 9.25 -18.36
N ARG A 191 -6.69 9.38 -17.17
CA ARG A 191 -7.94 8.70 -16.81
C ARG A 191 -8.96 9.67 -16.24
N ASP A 192 -10.24 9.38 -16.52
CA ASP A 192 -11.36 10.10 -15.89
C ASP A 192 -11.82 9.32 -14.66
N TYR A 193 -11.91 10.00 -13.53
CA TYR A 193 -12.28 9.41 -12.25
C TYR A 193 -13.59 9.96 -11.73
N THR A 194 -14.38 9.09 -11.09
CA THR A 194 -15.51 9.46 -10.23
C THR A 194 -15.14 9.12 -8.80
N ALA A 195 -15.25 10.11 -7.92
CA ALA A 195 -15.01 9.97 -6.48
C ALA A 195 -16.29 10.22 -5.69
N TRP A 196 -16.41 9.52 -4.58
CA TRP A 196 -17.39 9.73 -3.52
C TRP A 196 -16.64 10.08 -2.25
N TYR A 197 -16.90 11.24 -1.68
CA TYR A 197 -16.21 11.73 -0.48
C TYR A 197 -17.20 12.07 0.61
N THR A 198 -16.74 12.03 1.87
CA THR A 198 -17.56 12.33 3.03
C THR A 198 -16.95 13.45 3.87
N GLU A 199 -17.76 14.43 4.22
CA GLU A 199 -17.38 15.51 5.14
C GLU A 199 -17.46 15.10 6.62
N GLU A 200 -18.07 13.93 6.90
CA GLU A 200 -18.10 13.37 8.27
C GLU A 200 -16.69 13.02 8.80
N ILE A 201 -15.74 12.82 7.89
CA ILE A 201 -14.30 12.65 8.19
C ILE A 201 -13.57 13.83 7.52
N PRO A 202 -13.24 14.90 8.29
CA PRO A 202 -12.68 16.14 7.73
C PRO A 202 -11.19 16.01 7.38
N LEU A 203 -10.85 15.02 6.57
CA LEU A 203 -9.52 14.77 6.05
C LEU A 203 -9.56 14.86 4.53
N SER A 204 -8.96 15.89 3.96
CA SER A 204 -8.90 16.11 2.49
C SER A 204 -7.96 15.14 1.79
N TYR A 205 -8.05 13.84 2.11
CA TYR A 205 -7.20 12.78 1.60
C TYR A 205 -8.02 11.64 0.99
N GLY A 206 -7.33 10.78 0.25
CA GLY A 206 -7.89 9.58 -0.36
C GLY A 206 -6.82 8.53 -0.64
N PRO A 207 -7.17 7.45 -1.33
CA PRO A 207 -6.22 6.43 -1.72
C PRO A 207 -5.24 6.96 -2.77
N TYR A 208 -4.07 6.35 -2.87
CA TYR A 208 -3.03 6.68 -3.81
C TYR A 208 -2.61 8.16 -3.74
N LYS A 209 -2.77 8.92 -4.83
CA LYS A 209 -2.44 10.36 -4.93
C LYS A 209 -3.69 11.26 -4.93
N PHE A 210 -4.88 10.69 -4.75
CA PHE A 210 -6.14 11.45 -4.79
C PHE A 210 -6.36 12.21 -3.49
N ARG A 211 -6.67 13.51 -3.61
CA ARG A 211 -6.81 14.43 -2.48
C ARG A 211 -7.50 15.73 -2.88
N GLY A 212 -7.78 16.59 -1.91
CA GLY A 212 -8.24 17.95 -2.14
C GLY A 212 -9.77 18.15 -2.19
N LEU A 213 -10.55 17.09 -1.95
CA LEU A 213 -11.98 17.21 -1.68
C LEU A 213 -12.24 17.66 -0.23
N PRO A 214 -13.43 18.24 0.09
CA PRO A 214 -13.75 18.75 1.43
C PRO A 214 -13.94 17.64 2.49
N GLY A 215 -13.31 16.50 2.34
CA GLY A 215 -13.41 15.37 3.25
C GLY A 215 -12.70 14.14 2.68
N LEU A 216 -12.84 13.01 3.39
CA LEU A 216 -12.18 11.76 3.03
C LEU A 216 -12.86 11.14 1.80
N ILE A 217 -12.06 10.74 0.81
CA ILE A 217 -12.56 9.97 -0.33
C ILE A 217 -12.89 8.55 0.15
N ALA A 218 -14.18 8.20 0.13
CA ALA A 218 -14.68 6.90 0.56
C ALA A 218 -14.67 5.86 -0.58
N CYS A 219 -14.85 6.31 -1.82
CA CYS A 219 -14.74 5.45 -3.00
C CYS A 219 -14.25 6.29 -4.18
N ILE A 220 -13.38 5.71 -5.00
CA ILE A 220 -12.96 6.32 -6.27
C ILE A 220 -12.68 5.24 -7.29
N TYR A 221 -13.11 5.46 -8.51
CA TYR A 221 -12.88 4.54 -9.63
C TYR A 221 -12.70 5.30 -10.93
N ASP A 222 -11.91 4.75 -11.85
CA ASP A 222 -11.81 5.27 -13.20
C ASP A 222 -13.01 4.85 -14.06
N ARG A 223 -13.22 5.54 -15.18
CA ARG A 223 -14.36 5.33 -16.09
C ARG A 223 -14.54 3.86 -16.50
N ASP A 224 -13.46 3.18 -16.78
CA ASP A 224 -13.47 1.79 -17.27
C ASP A 224 -13.50 0.77 -16.12
N ARG A 225 -13.46 1.24 -14.87
CA ARG A 225 -13.34 0.44 -13.64
C ARG A 225 -12.12 -0.49 -13.61
N ASP A 226 -11.06 -0.09 -14.28
CA ASP A 226 -9.77 -0.79 -14.21
C ASP A 226 -9.16 -0.70 -12.80
N TYR A 227 -9.47 0.38 -12.09
CA TYR A 227 -9.13 0.62 -10.70
C TYR A 227 -10.35 1.07 -9.90
N VAL A 228 -10.66 0.35 -8.85
CA VAL A 228 -11.70 0.72 -7.88
C VAL A 228 -11.09 0.70 -6.49
N PHE A 229 -11.15 1.83 -5.81
CA PHE A 229 -10.72 1.97 -4.43
C PHE A 229 -11.95 2.18 -3.54
N SER A 230 -12.06 1.41 -2.46
CA SER A 230 -13.21 1.51 -1.55
C SER A 230 -12.75 1.52 -0.10
N LEU A 231 -13.26 2.48 0.68
CA LEU A 231 -13.00 2.60 2.12
C LEU A 231 -13.46 1.33 2.84
N GLN A 232 -12.57 0.72 3.59
CA GLN A 232 -12.83 -0.46 4.41
C GLN A 232 -12.83 -0.14 5.91
N GLY A 233 -12.14 0.91 6.31
CA GLY A 233 -12.08 1.31 7.71
C GLY A 233 -11.33 2.62 7.91
N PHE A 234 -11.67 3.28 9.01
CA PHE A 234 -11.02 4.48 9.51
C PHE A 234 -10.91 4.37 11.02
N GLU A 235 -9.72 4.57 11.56
CA GLU A 235 -9.49 4.49 13.00
C GLU A 235 -8.39 5.45 13.47
N ARG A 236 -8.36 5.72 14.76
CA ARG A 236 -7.20 6.33 15.40
C ARG A 236 -6.07 5.34 15.47
N ALA A 237 -4.85 5.77 15.10
CA ALA A 237 -3.67 4.93 15.25
C ALA A 237 -3.31 4.74 16.75
N PRO A 238 -2.69 3.59 17.11
CA PRO A 238 -2.06 3.44 18.43
C PRO A 238 -1.02 4.53 18.69
N ALA A 239 -0.91 4.95 19.96
CA ALA A 239 -0.03 6.07 20.34
C ALA A 239 1.45 5.85 20.01
N GLU A 240 1.88 4.59 20.00
CA GLU A 240 3.26 4.20 19.69
C GLU A 240 3.55 4.08 18.18
N GLU A 241 2.53 4.21 17.34
CA GLU A 241 2.71 4.05 15.91
C GLU A 241 3.33 5.27 15.28
N MET A 242 4.38 5.03 14.51
CA MET A 242 5.14 6.08 13.84
C MET A 242 5.06 5.94 12.33
N ILE A 243 4.98 7.05 11.64
CA ILE A 243 5.25 7.14 10.21
C ILE A 243 6.76 7.13 10.02
N TYR A 244 7.25 6.31 9.10
CA TYR A 244 8.67 6.15 8.84
C TYR A 244 8.97 5.94 7.37
N ARG A 245 10.21 6.25 6.98
CA ARG A 245 10.81 5.89 5.70
C ARG A 245 11.77 4.72 5.91
N LYS A 246 11.65 3.66 5.08
CA LYS A 246 12.63 2.57 5.14
C LYS A 246 14.01 3.04 4.67
N GLU A 247 15.04 2.71 5.44
CA GLU A 247 16.43 2.95 5.07
C GLU A 247 16.95 1.73 4.30
N ARG A 248 17.12 1.92 3.01
CA ARG A 248 17.71 0.93 2.10
C ARG A 248 18.30 1.65 0.90
N VAL A 249 19.08 0.93 0.11
CA VAL A 249 19.60 1.46 -1.16
C VAL A 249 18.46 1.60 -2.15
N TYR A 250 18.23 2.82 -2.62
CA TYR A 250 17.29 3.14 -3.68
C TYR A 250 18.01 3.70 -4.90
N PHE A 251 17.61 3.24 -6.09
CA PHE A 251 17.97 3.90 -7.33
C PHE A 251 17.07 5.13 -7.52
N LYS A 252 17.67 6.31 -7.44
CA LYS A 252 16.95 7.56 -7.72
C LYS A 252 16.65 7.66 -9.20
N THR A 253 15.40 8.01 -9.54
CA THR A 253 14.93 8.12 -10.92
C THR A 253 13.84 9.19 -11.02
N THR A 254 13.18 9.32 -12.16
CA THR A 254 11.94 10.07 -12.30
C THR A 254 10.75 9.12 -12.42
N ARG A 255 9.55 9.62 -12.16
CA ARG A 255 8.31 8.84 -12.31
C ARG A 255 8.19 8.22 -13.71
N GLU A 256 8.43 9.01 -14.76
CA GLU A 256 8.33 8.60 -16.16
C GLU A 256 9.32 7.49 -16.51
N ARG A 257 10.57 7.62 -16.04
CA ARG A 257 11.60 6.59 -16.26
C ARG A 257 11.26 5.29 -15.53
N LEU A 258 10.69 5.39 -14.33
CA LEU A 258 10.25 4.22 -13.57
C LEU A 258 9.06 3.52 -14.23
N GLN A 259 8.09 4.28 -14.74
CA GLN A 259 6.97 3.74 -15.50
C GLN A 259 7.45 3.03 -16.77
N GLU A 260 8.39 3.63 -17.51
CA GLU A 260 8.97 3.01 -18.69
C GLU A 260 9.76 1.74 -18.33
N ALA A 261 10.51 1.74 -17.23
CA ALA A 261 11.20 0.54 -16.75
C ALA A 261 10.21 -0.59 -16.41
N ASN A 262 9.09 -0.26 -15.73
CA ASN A 262 8.02 -1.21 -15.43
C ASN A 262 7.37 -1.73 -16.73
N ARG A 263 7.08 -0.87 -17.70
CA ARG A 263 6.51 -1.28 -18.99
C ARG A 263 7.42 -2.27 -19.71
N ARG A 264 8.73 -1.98 -19.78
CA ARG A 264 9.72 -2.87 -20.38
C ARG A 264 9.85 -4.19 -19.63
N TYR A 265 9.86 -4.14 -18.31
CA TYR A 265 9.89 -5.34 -17.48
C TYR A 265 8.65 -6.22 -17.72
N MET A 266 7.46 -5.63 -17.77
CA MET A 266 6.21 -6.38 -18.01
C MET A 266 6.16 -6.96 -19.43
N ALA A 267 6.66 -6.22 -20.43
CA ALA A 267 6.75 -6.71 -21.80
C ALA A 267 7.77 -7.85 -21.96
N ASN A 268 8.86 -7.85 -21.20
CA ASN A 268 9.89 -8.88 -21.25
C ASN A 268 10.53 -9.15 -19.87
N PRO A 269 9.84 -9.87 -18.96
CA PRO A 269 10.35 -10.13 -17.62
C PRO A 269 11.68 -10.87 -17.57
N GLY A 270 11.97 -11.72 -18.56
CA GLY A 270 13.24 -12.42 -18.69
C GLY A 270 14.40 -11.53 -19.15
N GLY A 271 14.08 -10.43 -19.83
CA GLY A 271 15.07 -9.48 -20.35
C GLY A 271 15.58 -8.45 -19.34
N TYR A 272 14.99 -8.37 -18.15
CA TYR A 272 15.38 -7.38 -17.15
C TYR A 272 16.84 -7.52 -16.73
N SER A 273 17.57 -6.41 -16.72
CA SER A 273 18.92 -6.31 -16.19
C SER A 273 18.92 -5.41 -14.97
N SER A 274 19.32 -5.97 -13.83
CA SER A 274 19.46 -5.19 -12.60
C SER A 274 20.58 -4.16 -12.75
N PRO A 275 20.38 -2.89 -12.32
CA PRO A 275 21.47 -1.93 -12.24
C PRO A 275 22.60 -2.35 -11.31
N GLN A 276 22.36 -3.30 -10.39
CA GLN A 276 23.32 -3.74 -9.38
C GLN A 276 24.15 -4.96 -9.81
N ILE A 277 23.66 -5.76 -10.76
CA ILE A 277 24.29 -7.03 -11.10
C ILE A 277 24.36 -7.18 -12.62
N ALA A 278 25.58 -7.25 -13.14
CA ALA A 278 25.81 -7.74 -14.49
C ALA A 278 25.55 -9.26 -14.51
N VAL A 279 24.46 -9.69 -15.14
CA VAL A 279 24.16 -11.10 -15.35
C VAL A 279 24.92 -11.57 -16.58
N GLN A 280 25.92 -12.42 -16.39
CA GLN A 280 26.56 -13.15 -17.48
C GLN A 280 25.71 -14.39 -17.78
N GLY A 281 25.37 -14.59 -19.07
CA GLY A 281 24.67 -15.78 -19.56
C GLY A 281 23.35 -15.49 -20.29
N LYS A 282 22.76 -16.56 -20.86
CA LYS A 282 21.43 -16.46 -21.50
C LYS A 282 20.36 -16.12 -20.48
N LYS A 283 19.66 -15.01 -20.70
CA LYS A 283 18.52 -14.62 -19.85
C LYS A 283 17.37 -15.60 -20.07
N PRO A 284 16.64 -15.97 -19.00
CA PRO A 284 15.48 -16.86 -19.15
C PRO A 284 14.38 -16.16 -19.95
N VAL A 285 13.84 -16.85 -20.94
CA VAL A 285 12.65 -16.37 -21.66
C VAL A 285 11.45 -16.54 -20.72
N ARG A 286 10.74 -15.43 -20.46
CA ARG A 286 9.50 -15.42 -19.71
C ARG A 286 8.41 -14.73 -20.53
N PRO A 287 7.17 -15.21 -20.50
CA PRO A 287 6.10 -14.55 -21.24
C PRO A 287 5.87 -13.13 -20.73
N PRO A 288 5.42 -12.23 -21.60
CA PRO A 288 4.95 -10.90 -21.20
C PRO A 288 3.85 -11.01 -20.15
N LYS A 289 3.78 -9.99 -19.28
CA LYS A 289 2.72 -9.84 -18.29
C LYS A 289 1.80 -8.68 -18.69
N PRO A 290 0.51 -8.76 -18.37
CA PRO A 290 -0.38 -7.61 -18.53
C PRO A 290 0.17 -6.40 -17.74
N TYR A 291 0.02 -5.21 -18.32
CA TYR A 291 0.43 -3.97 -17.69
C TYR A 291 -0.58 -2.87 -17.94
N ASN A 292 -1.33 -2.55 -16.92
CA ASN A 292 -2.34 -1.51 -16.90
C ASN A 292 -2.02 -0.54 -15.76
N PRO A 293 -1.12 0.47 -15.97
CA PRO A 293 -0.74 1.38 -14.91
C PRO A 293 -1.87 2.33 -14.53
N ILE A 294 -1.89 2.75 -13.27
CA ILE A 294 -2.88 3.72 -12.77
C ILE A 294 -2.71 5.10 -13.41
N GLU A 295 -1.49 5.48 -13.76
CA GLU A 295 -1.16 6.70 -14.49
C GLU A 295 -0.73 6.33 -15.91
N LEU A 296 -1.38 6.92 -16.91
CA LEU A 296 -1.11 6.65 -18.33
C LEU A 296 -0.15 7.68 -18.95
N GLU A 297 0.05 8.84 -18.25
CA GLU A 297 0.90 9.97 -18.66
C GLU A 297 2.07 10.17 -17.69
#